data_a07bdb0868769b02271e93802b2ccfa2
#
_entry.id   a07bdb0868769b02271e93802b2ccfa2
#
_cell.length_a   1.000
_cell.length_b   1.000
_cell.length_c   1.000
_cell.angle_alpha   90.00
_cell.angle_beta   90.00
_cell.angle_gamma   90.00
#
_symmetry.space_group_name_H-M   'P 1'
#
loop_
_entity.id
_entity.type
_entity.pdbx_description
1 polymer ?
#
loop_
_entity_poly.entity_id
_entity_poly.type
_entity_poly.pdbx_seq_one_letter_code
_entity_poly.pdbx_strand_id
1 'polypeptide(L)'
;MNRKYRKTVIAGNWKMNMLASEIKPFMEELKENLPKTRTCEMVLCTPAVMIPAMVKAGKDCKVAAGGQDVSKYEKGAYTGEVSASQLADIGAKYCIVGHSERRQYHGEDDMLINAKAKALLEKGIMPIICVGESLEQREMDLTMEYVAYQVKAALSGIDASQLRRCVIAYEPIWAIGTGKTATAEQAQEVCEGIRAVIRGIYGARPARAVSILYCGSMNAKNAQELLAQPDIDGGLIGGASLKPVDFATIVKATDQD
;
A
#
# COMPACT_ATOMS: atom_id res chain seq x y z
N MET A 1 14.83 -3.89 8.89
CA MET A 1 13.38 -3.81 9.27
C MET A 1 13.21 -4.08 10.77
N ASN A 2 12.33 -3.33 11.48
CA ASN A 2 12.11 -3.54 12.92
C ASN A 2 10.73 -4.20 13.18
N ARG A 3 10.65 -5.52 13.01
CA ARG A 3 9.42 -6.32 13.12
C ARG A 3 8.82 -6.36 14.54
N LYS A 4 9.56 -5.99 15.56
CA LYS A 4 9.07 -5.98 16.94
C LYS A 4 7.92 -4.99 17.16
N TYR A 5 7.89 -3.92 16.40
CA TYR A 5 6.95 -2.81 16.61
C TYR A 5 5.99 -2.57 15.46
N ARG A 6 6.30 -3.05 14.27
CA ARG A 6 5.50 -2.84 13.04
C ARG A 6 5.32 -4.12 12.28
N LYS A 7 4.20 -4.15 11.53
CA LYS A 7 3.88 -5.26 10.65
C LYS A 7 4.65 -5.12 9.33
N THR A 8 5.15 -6.24 8.83
CA THR A 8 5.58 -6.33 7.44
C THR A 8 4.34 -6.57 6.58
N VAL A 9 4.15 -5.77 5.52
CA VAL A 9 3.01 -5.88 4.62
C VAL A 9 3.49 -6.00 3.19
N ILE A 10 3.13 -7.08 2.52
CA ILE A 10 3.34 -7.28 1.08
C ILE A 10 1.98 -7.16 0.41
N ALA A 11 1.76 -6.03 -0.24
CA ALA A 11 0.50 -5.71 -0.90
C ALA A 11 0.68 -5.69 -2.42
N GLY A 12 -0.17 -6.40 -3.14
CA GLY A 12 -0.25 -6.35 -4.60
C GLY A 12 -1.29 -5.32 -5.03
N ASN A 13 -0.94 -4.39 -5.90
CA ASN A 13 -1.85 -3.53 -6.62
C ASN A 13 -2.03 -4.07 -8.03
N TRP A 14 -3.13 -4.75 -8.27
CA TRP A 14 -3.42 -5.33 -9.59
C TRP A 14 -3.78 -4.27 -10.64
N LYS A 15 -4.05 -3.05 -10.20
CA LYS A 15 -4.54 -1.98 -11.09
C LYS A 15 -5.77 -2.47 -11.87
N MET A 16 -5.92 -2.08 -13.12
CA MET A 16 -7.02 -2.51 -14.00
C MET A 16 -6.58 -3.73 -14.84
N ASN A 17 -6.22 -4.82 -14.14
CA ASN A 17 -5.81 -6.08 -14.78
C ASN A 17 -6.59 -7.25 -14.18
N MET A 18 -6.48 -8.41 -14.81
CA MET A 18 -7.09 -9.68 -14.44
C MET A 18 -8.63 -9.67 -14.58
N LEU A 19 -9.19 -10.86 -14.62
CA LEU A 19 -10.62 -11.10 -14.60
C LEU A 19 -10.99 -11.91 -13.34
N ALA A 20 -12.23 -11.85 -12.91
CA ALA A 20 -12.69 -12.59 -11.73
C ALA A 20 -12.49 -14.11 -11.87
N SER A 21 -12.58 -14.63 -13.09
CA SER A 21 -12.33 -16.06 -13.42
C SER A 21 -10.88 -16.49 -13.25
N GLU A 22 -9.93 -15.55 -13.30
CA GLU A 22 -8.50 -15.83 -13.18
C GLU A 22 -8.03 -15.86 -11.71
N ILE A 23 -8.85 -15.38 -10.77
CA ILE A 23 -8.48 -15.33 -9.34
C ILE A 23 -8.22 -16.72 -8.78
N LYS A 24 -9.08 -17.69 -9.06
CA LYS A 24 -8.94 -19.05 -8.51
C LYS A 24 -7.64 -19.70 -8.98
N PRO A 25 -7.33 -19.82 -10.28
CA PRO A 25 -6.06 -20.40 -10.72
C PRO A 25 -4.84 -19.62 -10.20
N PHE A 26 -4.90 -18.29 -10.14
CA PHE A 26 -3.84 -17.47 -9.56
C PHE A 26 -3.57 -17.84 -8.09
N MET A 27 -4.64 -17.97 -7.28
CA MET A 27 -4.51 -18.27 -5.85
C MET A 27 -4.06 -19.71 -5.58
N GLU A 28 -4.43 -20.66 -6.43
CA GLU A 28 -3.96 -22.05 -6.36
C GLU A 28 -2.44 -22.10 -6.61
N GLU A 29 -1.96 -21.48 -7.68
CA GLU A 29 -0.53 -21.39 -7.98
C GLU A 29 0.24 -20.61 -6.91
N LEU A 30 -0.32 -19.50 -6.41
CA LEU A 30 0.28 -18.74 -5.33
C LEU A 30 0.46 -19.63 -4.09
N LYS A 31 -0.55 -20.39 -3.70
CA LYS A 31 -0.53 -21.28 -2.53
C LYS A 31 0.59 -22.30 -2.60
N GLU A 32 0.82 -22.88 -3.77
CA GLU A 32 1.89 -23.88 -4.00
C GLU A 32 3.28 -23.27 -3.83
N ASN A 33 3.43 -21.98 -4.14
CA ASN A 33 4.70 -21.28 -4.12
C ASN A 33 4.99 -20.51 -2.82
N LEU A 34 4.00 -20.32 -1.93
CA LEU A 34 4.19 -19.60 -0.66
C LEU A 34 5.06 -20.40 0.34
N PRO A 35 5.86 -19.72 1.18
CA PRO A 35 6.58 -20.36 2.26
C PRO A 35 5.60 -20.93 3.31
N LYS A 36 6.01 -22.03 3.98
CA LYS A 36 5.20 -22.68 5.04
C LYS A 36 4.99 -21.75 6.24
N THR A 37 6.04 -21.06 6.65
CA THR A 37 6.01 -20.03 7.69
C THR A 37 6.05 -18.65 7.04
N ARG A 38 5.32 -17.71 7.60
CA ARG A 38 5.22 -16.34 7.05
C ARG A 38 5.23 -15.32 8.18
N THR A 39 6.04 -14.32 8.01
CA THR A 39 6.21 -13.22 8.98
C THR A 39 5.56 -11.93 8.52
N CYS A 40 4.88 -11.92 7.36
CA CYS A 40 4.24 -10.75 6.79
C CYS A 40 2.73 -10.94 6.59
N GLU A 41 2.00 -9.83 6.56
CA GLU A 41 0.64 -9.76 6.04
C GLU A 41 0.68 -9.66 4.52
N MET A 42 -0.09 -10.52 3.84
CA MET A 42 -0.26 -10.50 2.39
C MET A 42 -1.59 -9.89 2.04
N VAL A 43 -1.59 -8.95 1.11
CA VAL A 43 -2.78 -8.25 0.63
C VAL A 43 -2.79 -8.26 -0.89
N LEU A 44 -3.95 -8.51 -1.51
CA LEU A 44 -4.14 -8.28 -2.93
C LEU A 44 -5.26 -7.26 -3.13
N CYS A 45 -4.88 -6.08 -3.60
CA CYS A 45 -5.80 -4.99 -3.92
C CYS A 45 -6.25 -5.13 -5.38
N THR A 46 -7.52 -5.50 -5.55
CA THR A 46 -8.13 -5.78 -6.85
C THR A 46 -9.18 -4.72 -7.20
N PRO A 47 -9.60 -4.60 -8.47
CA PRO A 47 -10.82 -3.87 -8.83
C PRO A 47 -11.99 -4.30 -7.94
N ALA A 48 -12.88 -3.34 -7.57
CA ALA A 48 -13.95 -3.56 -6.59
C ALA A 48 -14.85 -4.76 -6.94
N VAL A 49 -15.13 -4.97 -8.22
CA VAL A 49 -15.95 -6.09 -8.72
C VAL A 49 -15.34 -7.46 -8.47
N MET A 50 -14.04 -7.54 -8.16
CA MET A 50 -13.32 -8.79 -7.90
C MET A 50 -13.14 -9.09 -6.40
N ILE A 51 -13.34 -8.11 -5.52
CA ILE A 51 -13.09 -8.27 -4.08
C ILE A 51 -13.82 -9.47 -3.48
N PRO A 52 -15.12 -9.73 -3.76
CA PRO A 52 -15.81 -10.90 -3.21
C PRO A 52 -15.17 -12.23 -3.60
N ALA A 53 -14.72 -12.36 -4.85
CA ALA A 53 -14.01 -13.54 -5.33
C ALA A 53 -12.65 -13.69 -4.66
N MET A 54 -11.91 -12.58 -4.48
CA MET A 54 -10.61 -12.56 -3.80
C MET A 54 -10.76 -12.90 -2.32
N VAL A 55 -11.76 -12.38 -1.62
CA VAL A 55 -12.06 -12.73 -0.22
C VAL A 55 -12.28 -14.22 -0.05
N LYS A 56 -13.03 -14.84 -0.98
CA LYS A 56 -13.28 -16.29 -0.96
C LYS A 56 -12.00 -17.08 -1.21
N ALA A 57 -11.27 -16.76 -2.25
CA ALA A 57 -10.07 -17.50 -2.67
C ALA A 57 -8.87 -17.29 -1.72
N GLY A 58 -8.79 -16.11 -1.08
CA GLY A 58 -7.68 -15.74 -0.19
C GLY A 58 -7.66 -16.44 1.17
N LYS A 59 -8.80 -17.02 1.60
CA LYS A 59 -8.94 -17.62 2.94
C LYS A 59 -7.89 -18.69 3.23
N ASP A 60 -7.70 -19.62 2.32
CA ASP A 60 -6.80 -20.76 2.51
C ASP A 60 -5.34 -20.35 2.57
N CYS A 61 -4.99 -19.24 1.90
CA CYS A 61 -3.63 -18.71 1.86
C CYS A 61 -3.38 -17.61 2.89
N LYS A 62 -4.41 -17.20 3.64
CA LYS A 62 -4.38 -16.03 4.53
C LYS A 62 -3.98 -14.75 3.80
N VAL A 63 -4.44 -14.57 2.57
CA VAL A 63 -4.30 -13.35 1.78
C VAL A 63 -5.53 -12.49 2.01
N ALA A 64 -5.32 -11.27 2.48
CA ALA A 64 -6.40 -10.29 2.64
C ALA A 64 -6.76 -9.66 1.29
N ALA A 65 -8.04 -9.43 1.04
CA ALA A 65 -8.49 -8.65 -0.08
C ALA A 65 -8.47 -7.15 0.25
N GLY A 66 -8.10 -6.33 -0.73
CA GLY A 66 -8.13 -4.88 -0.64
C GLY A 66 -8.81 -4.24 -1.84
N GLY A 67 -9.31 -3.01 -1.64
CA GLY A 67 -9.75 -2.13 -2.72
C GLY A 67 -8.61 -1.29 -3.28
N GLN A 68 -8.85 -0.62 -4.40
CA GLN A 68 -7.89 0.25 -5.08
C GLN A 68 -8.27 1.73 -4.99
N ASP A 69 -9.48 2.00 -4.52
CA ASP A 69 -10.03 3.31 -4.23
C ASP A 69 -11.32 3.19 -3.42
N VAL A 70 -11.79 4.33 -2.88
CA VAL A 70 -13.04 4.43 -2.12
C VAL A 70 -13.63 5.84 -2.29
N SER A 71 -14.93 5.97 -2.19
CA SER A 71 -15.58 7.28 -2.05
C SER A 71 -15.37 7.88 -0.66
N LYS A 72 -15.25 9.20 -0.58
CA LYS A 72 -15.31 9.92 0.69
C LYS A 72 -16.71 9.94 1.31
N TYR A 73 -17.73 9.63 0.52
CA TYR A 73 -19.12 9.67 0.92
C TYR A 73 -19.60 8.29 1.39
N GLU A 74 -20.44 8.29 2.42
CA GLU A 74 -21.00 7.07 2.98
C GLU A 74 -22.03 6.43 2.04
N LYS A 75 -22.92 7.24 1.47
CA LYS A 75 -23.99 6.85 0.55
C LYS A 75 -24.56 8.06 -0.17
N GLY A 76 -25.29 7.85 -1.24
CA GLY A 76 -26.04 8.92 -1.90
C GLY A 76 -25.99 8.86 -3.44
N ALA A 77 -26.26 9.99 -4.07
CA ALA A 77 -26.32 10.13 -5.53
C ALA A 77 -24.90 10.34 -6.11
N TYR A 78 -24.08 9.31 -6.03
CA TYR A 78 -22.68 9.29 -6.49
C TYR A 78 -22.48 8.10 -7.43
N THR A 79 -23.14 8.15 -8.59
CA THR A 79 -23.14 7.06 -9.57
C THR A 79 -21.72 6.65 -9.95
N GLY A 80 -21.40 5.35 -9.78
CA GLY A 80 -20.10 4.77 -10.08
C GLY A 80 -19.13 4.72 -8.89
N GLU A 81 -19.40 5.44 -7.80
CA GLU A 81 -18.57 5.40 -6.58
C GLU A 81 -18.84 4.12 -5.75
N VAL A 82 -17.83 3.71 -4.99
CA VAL A 82 -17.90 2.60 -4.03
C VAL A 82 -17.59 3.15 -2.65
N SER A 83 -18.51 3.02 -1.69
CA SER A 83 -18.32 3.53 -0.33
C SER A 83 -17.48 2.60 0.55
N ALA A 84 -16.94 3.13 1.65
CA ALA A 84 -16.23 2.33 2.64
C ALA A 84 -17.13 1.26 3.27
N SER A 85 -18.42 1.53 3.46
CA SER A 85 -19.39 0.55 3.94
C SER A 85 -19.58 -0.60 2.97
N GLN A 86 -19.67 -0.32 1.66
CA GLN A 86 -19.76 -1.37 0.64
C GLN A 86 -18.50 -2.22 0.60
N LEU A 87 -17.31 -1.61 0.71
CA LEU A 87 -16.03 -2.35 0.80
C LEU A 87 -15.96 -3.23 2.05
N ALA A 88 -16.42 -2.74 3.19
CA ALA A 88 -16.45 -3.50 4.44
C ALA A 88 -17.42 -4.70 4.36
N ASP A 89 -18.61 -4.49 3.80
CA ASP A 89 -19.64 -5.51 3.64
C ASP A 89 -19.15 -6.69 2.78
N ILE A 90 -18.45 -6.41 1.70
CA ILE A 90 -17.85 -7.45 0.83
C ILE A 90 -16.54 -8.03 1.37
N GLY A 91 -16.08 -7.61 2.55
CA GLY A 91 -14.97 -8.22 3.28
C GLY A 91 -13.58 -7.67 2.99
N ALA A 92 -13.46 -6.51 2.34
CA ALA A 92 -12.17 -5.83 2.18
C ALA A 92 -11.54 -5.49 3.53
N LYS A 93 -10.23 -5.69 3.68
CA LYS A 93 -9.46 -5.39 4.88
C LYS A 93 -8.53 -4.19 4.72
N TYR A 94 -8.15 -3.91 3.50
CA TYR A 94 -7.29 -2.81 3.09
C TYR A 94 -7.92 -2.05 1.93
N CYS A 95 -7.48 -0.81 1.72
CA CYS A 95 -7.82 -0.08 0.51
C CYS A 95 -6.71 0.93 0.20
N ILE A 96 -6.24 0.95 -1.04
CA ILE A 96 -5.32 1.95 -1.55
C ILE A 96 -6.08 3.26 -1.71
N VAL A 97 -5.46 4.37 -1.30
CA VAL A 97 -5.94 5.73 -1.57
C VAL A 97 -4.78 6.63 -1.98
N GLY A 98 -5.03 7.56 -2.88
CA GLY A 98 -4.05 8.56 -3.30
C GLY A 98 -2.92 8.02 -4.19
N HIS A 99 -3.09 6.84 -4.82
CA HIS A 99 -2.13 6.36 -5.81
C HIS A 99 -1.92 7.40 -6.92
N SER A 100 -0.69 7.53 -7.43
CA SER A 100 -0.33 8.55 -8.43
C SER A 100 -1.25 8.57 -9.64
N GLU A 101 -1.70 7.41 -10.12
CA GLU A 101 -2.65 7.30 -11.23
C GLU A 101 -3.98 7.99 -10.92
N ARG A 102 -4.47 7.91 -9.66
CA ARG A 102 -5.70 8.59 -9.26
C ARG A 102 -5.51 10.10 -9.10
N ARG A 103 -4.37 10.50 -8.58
CA ARG A 103 -3.99 11.93 -8.54
C ARG A 103 -3.92 12.51 -9.96
N GLN A 104 -3.28 11.80 -10.88
CA GLN A 104 -3.06 12.24 -12.25
C GLN A 104 -4.33 12.19 -13.12
N TYR A 105 -5.05 11.06 -13.10
CA TYR A 105 -6.16 10.83 -14.04
C TYR A 105 -7.53 11.25 -13.50
N HIS A 106 -7.67 11.37 -12.18
CA HIS A 106 -8.94 11.72 -11.52
C HIS A 106 -8.86 13.01 -10.70
N GLY A 107 -7.71 13.71 -10.70
CA GLY A 107 -7.56 14.99 -10.01
C GLY A 107 -7.69 14.91 -8.50
N GLU A 108 -7.33 13.77 -7.89
CA GLU A 108 -7.43 13.61 -6.44
C GLU A 108 -6.35 14.42 -5.72
N ASP A 109 -6.77 15.32 -4.86
CA ASP A 109 -5.90 16.12 -4.00
C ASP A 109 -5.71 15.48 -2.62
N ASP A 110 -4.79 16.03 -1.82
CA ASP A 110 -4.45 15.48 -0.52
C ASP A 110 -5.58 15.58 0.51
N MET A 111 -6.47 16.57 0.38
CA MET A 111 -7.63 16.73 1.27
C MET A 111 -8.69 15.66 0.97
N LEU A 112 -8.91 15.34 -0.30
CA LEU A 112 -9.78 14.24 -0.71
C LEU A 112 -9.22 12.89 -0.22
N ILE A 113 -7.91 12.69 -0.33
CA ILE A 113 -7.24 11.47 0.15
C ILE A 113 -7.37 11.32 1.66
N ASN A 114 -7.20 12.40 2.43
CA ASN A 114 -7.46 12.41 3.86
C ASN A 114 -8.90 11.99 4.20
N ALA A 115 -9.89 12.56 3.49
CA ALA A 115 -11.30 12.22 3.69
C ALA A 115 -11.57 10.73 3.39
N LYS A 116 -10.99 10.18 2.31
CA LYS A 116 -11.07 8.76 1.97
C LYS A 116 -10.43 7.88 3.05
N ALA A 117 -9.25 8.24 3.54
CA ALA A 117 -8.57 7.49 4.61
C ALA A 117 -9.40 7.44 5.90
N LYS A 118 -10.02 8.55 6.29
CA LYS A 118 -10.93 8.61 7.45
C LYS A 118 -12.16 7.74 7.26
N ALA A 119 -12.81 7.79 6.10
CA ALA A 119 -13.97 6.96 5.79
C ALA A 119 -13.63 5.46 5.90
N LEU A 120 -12.45 5.03 5.46
CA LEU A 120 -11.97 3.65 5.61
C LEU A 120 -11.76 3.27 7.07
N LEU A 121 -11.08 4.13 7.84
CA LEU A 121 -10.79 3.89 9.27
C LEU A 121 -12.06 3.76 10.09
N GLU A 122 -13.11 4.53 9.81
CA GLU A 122 -14.42 4.44 10.46
C GLU A 122 -15.09 3.08 10.24
N LYS A 123 -14.87 2.45 9.08
CA LYS A 123 -15.43 1.14 8.74
C LYS A 123 -14.50 -0.03 9.07
N GLY A 124 -13.39 0.23 9.71
CA GLY A 124 -12.47 -0.83 10.12
C GLY A 124 -11.53 -1.31 9.03
N ILE A 125 -11.48 -0.64 7.89
CA ILE A 125 -10.57 -0.94 6.78
C ILE A 125 -9.27 -0.16 6.96
N MET A 126 -8.14 -0.79 6.69
CA MET A 126 -6.82 -0.16 6.78
C MET A 126 -6.48 0.57 5.48
N PRO A 127 -6.34 1.92 5.48
CA PRO A 127 -5.91 2.65 4.31
C PRO A 127 -4.42 2.40 4.03
N ILE A 128 -4.09 2.14 2.76
CA ILE A 128 -2.74 2.22 2.21
C ILE A 128 -2.65 3.55 1.47
N ILE A 129 -2.03 4.54 2.12
CA ILE A 129 -2.00 5.93 1.66
C ILE A 129 -0.73 6.13 0.83
N CYS A 130 -0.89 6.41 -0.46
CA CYS A 130 0.22 6.66 -1.37
C CYS A 130 0.66 8.11 -1.33
N VAL A 131 1.96 8.31 -1.19
CA VAL A 131 2.65 9.61 -1.22
C VAL A 131 3.92 9.48 -2.05
N GLY A 132 4.31 10.54 -2.73
CA GLY A 132 5.53 10.53 -3.53
C GLY A 132 5.67 11.76 -4.41
N GLU A 133 6.89 11.98 -4.86
CA GLU A 133 7.29 13.13 -5.66
C GLU A 133 7.41 12.81 -7.16
N SER A 134 7.21 13.83 -7.98
CA SER A 134 7.51 13.79 -9.42
C SER A 134 9.01 13.89 -9.68
N LEU A 135 9.41 13.63 -10.93
CA LEU A 135 10.82 13.83 -11.36
C LEU A 135 11.24 15.29 -11.19
N GLU A 136 10.40 16.23 -11.56
CA GLU A 136 10.67 17.67 -11.44
C GLU A 136 10.95 18.08 -9.98
N GLN A 137 10.10 17.61 -9.06
CA GLN A 137 10.29 17.88 -7.63
C GLN A 137 11.59 17.29 -7.10
N ARG A 138 11.95 16.08 -7.57
CA ARG A 138 13.22 15.45 -7.18
C ARG A 138 14.42 16.19 -7.74
N GLU A 139 14.40 16.62 -9.00
CA GLU A 139 15.49 17.37 -9.63
C GLU A 139 15.67 18.78 -9.02
N MET A 140 14.64 19.32 -8.38
CA MET A 140 14.66 20.55 -7.58
C MET A 140 15.08 20.37 -6.12
N ASP A 141 15.45 19.14 -5.70
CA ASP A 141 15.73 18.79 -4.30
C ASP A 141 14.56 19.05 -3.32
N LEU A 142 13.32 18.98 -3.82
CA LEU A 142 12.09 19.25 -3.05
C LEU A 142 11.38 17.95 -2.60
N THR A 143 12.04 16.79 -2.72
CA THR A 143 11.45 15.48 -2.38
C THR A 143 10.83 15.48 -0.99
N MET A 144 11.60 15.85 0.02
CA MET A 144 11.13 15.73 1.40
C MET A 144 10.12 16.81 1.79
N GLU A 145 10.20 18.00 1.25
CA GLU A 145 9.20 19.06 1.45
C GLU A 145 7.85 18.62 0.92
N TYR A 146 7.83 18.08 -0.29
CA TYR A 146 6.60 17.63 -0.94
C TYR A 146 6.00 16.39 -0.27
N VAL A 147 6.81 15.37 -0.02
CA VAL A 147 6.37 14.15 0.66
C VAL A 147 5.92 14.44 2.09
N ALA A 148 6.62 15.32 2.82
CA ALA A 148 6.22 15.75 4.17
C ALA A 148 4.87 16.48 4.15
N TYR A 149 4.64 17.34 3.17
CA TYR A 149 3.34 17.99 2.99
C TYR A 149 2.23 16.96 2.77
N GLN A 150 2.41 16.00 1.85
CA GLN A 150 1.43 14.96 1.57
C GLN A 150 1.12 14.12 2.81
N VAL A 151 2.15 13.69 3.56
CA VAL A 151 1.98 12.90 4.79
C VAL A 151 1.20 13.69 5.85
N LYS A 152 1.54 14.97 6.06
CA LYS A 152 0.83 15.84 7.01
C LYS A 152 -0.63 16.03 6.63
N ALA A 153 -0.90 16.31 5.35
CA ALA A 153 -2.25 16.51 4.84
C ALA A 153 -3.08 15.21 4.95
N ALA A 154 -2.54 14.08 4.49
CA ALA A 154 -3.22 12.79 4.53
C ALA A 154 -3.55 12.31 5.95
N LEU A 155 -2.71 12.64 6.94
CA LEU A 155 -2.90 12.25 8.34
C LEU A 155 -3.61 13.30 9.19
N SER A 156 -4.00 14.43 8.63
CA SER A 156 -4.67 15.52 9.36
C SER A 156 -5.95 15.06 10.05
N GLY A 157 -6.03 15.24 11.38
CA GLY A 157 -7.17 14.86 12.19
C GLY A 157 -7.39 13.34 12.34
N ILE A 158 -6.39 12.51 12.02
CA ILE A 158 -6.37 11.09 12.38
C ILE A 158 -5.71 10.96 13.75
N ASP A 159 -6.34 10.26 14.69
CA ASP A 159 -5.82 10.10 16.03
C ASP A 159 -4.64 9.11 16.09
N ALA A 160 -3.76 9.28 17.10
CA ALA A 160 -2.63 8.36 17.31
C ALA A 160 -3.07 6.89 17.51
N SER A 161 -4.27 6.65 18.04
CA SER A 161 -4.85 5.31 18.16
C SER A 161 -5.25 4.69 16.83
N GLN A 162 -5.69 5.52 15.88
CA GLN A 162 -6.07 5.13 14.52
C GLN A 162 -4.84 4.99 13.62
N LEU A 163 -3.80 5.80 13.86
CA LEU A 163 -2.58 5.85 13.05
C LEU A 163 -1.93 4.47 12.85
N ARG A 164 -1.90 3.61 13.87
CA ARG A 164 -1.35 2.24 13.76
C ARG A 164 -2.09 1.34 12.77
N ARG A 165 -3.26 1.78 12.30
CA ARG A 165 -4.06 1.10 11.28
C ARG A 165 -3.84 1.70 9.89
N CYS A 166 -3.08 2.79 9.79
CA CYS A 166 -2.65 3.36 8.53
C CYS A 166 -1.37 2.67 8.06
N VAL A 167 -1.26 2.50 6.76
CA VAL A 167 -0.04 2.11 6.06
C VAL A 167 0.31 3.25 5.10
N ILE A 168 1.56 3.68 5.09
CA ILE A 168 2.03 4.70 4.12
C ILE A 168 2.80 3.97 3.02
N ALA A 169 2.52 4.28 1.77
CA ALA A 169 3.23 3.74 0.63
C ALA A 169 3.99 4.86 -0.10
N TYR A 170 5.32 4.80 -0.06
CA TYR A 170 6.16 5.74 -0.78
C TYR A 170 6.27 5.34 -2.25
N GLU A 171 5.82 6.22 -3.10
CA GLU A 171 5.74 6.05 -4.55
C GLU A 171 6.67 7.04 -5.25
N PRO A 172 7.93 6.66 -5.59
CA PRO A 172 8.78 7.50 -6.45
C PRO A 172 8.18 7.55 -7.86
N ILE A 173 7.32 8.57 -8.13
CA ILE A 173 6.51 8.63 -9.37
C ILE A 173 7.41 8.61 -10.60
N TRP A 174 8.59 9.23 -10.51
CA TRP A 174 9.61 9.25 -11.56
C TRP A 174 10.19 7.86 -11.91
N ALA A 175 10.00 6.86 -11.03
CA ALA A 175 10.48 5.49 -11.23
C ALA A 175 9.37 4.53 -11.67
N ILE A 176 8.11 4.99 -11.80
CA ILE A 176 6.98 4.13 -12.16
C ILE A 176 6.78 4.12 -13.67
N GLY A 177 6.89 2.94 -14.29
CA GLY A 177 6.66 2.77 -15.73
C GLY A 177 7.71 3.40 -16.65
N THR A 178 8.78 3.96 -16.09
CA THR A 178 9.83 4.67 -16.85
C THR A 178 11.05 3.81 -17.16
N GLY A 179 11.12 2.59 -16.60
CA GLY A 179 12.32 1.74 -16.64
C GLY A 179 13.40 2.17 -15.64
N LYS A 180 13.25 3.32 -14.96
CA LYS A 180 14.12 3.73 -13.85
C LYS A 180 13.64 3.03 -12.56
N THR A 181 14.57 2.74 -11.67
CA THR A 181 14.27 2.17 -10.34
C THR A 181 15.06 2.98 -9.31
N ALA A 182 14.39 3.39 -8.23
CA ALA A 182 15.10 3.96 -7.10
C ALA A 182 16.03 2.90 -6.50
N THR A 183 17.22 3.29 -6.07
CA THR A 183 18.10 2.40 -5.30
C THR A 183 17.47 2.12 -3.93
N ALA A 184 17.94 1.08 -3.24
CA ALA A 184 17.46 0.76 -1.90
C ALA A 184 17.76 1.89 -0.91
N GLU A 185 18.91 2.56 -1.06
CA GLU A 185 19.30 3.72 -0.24
C GLU A 185 18.40 4.92 -0.50
N GLN A 186 18.08 5.23 -1.77
CA GLN A 186 17.17 6.32 -2.12
C GLN A 186 15.77 6.07 -1.57
N ALA A 187 15.29 4.83 -1.64
CA ALA A 187 14.01 4.44 -1.06
C ALA A 187 14.03 4.54 0.47
N GLN A 188 15.12 4.10 1.11
CA GLN A 188 15.32 4.18 2.55
C GLN A 188 15.33 5.63 3.04
N GLU A 189 16.06 6.52 2.38
CA GLU A 189 16.15 7.93 2.75
C GLU A 189 14.75 8.57 2.85
N VAL A 190 13.89 8.36 1.86
CA VAL A 190 12.54 8.93 1.87
C VAL A 190 11.65 8.23 2.89
N CYS A 191 11.73 6.91 3.04
CA CYS A 191 10.95 6.17 4.05
C CYS A 191 11.33 6.58 5.48
N GLU A 192 12.61 6.81 5.77
CA GLU A 192 13.09 7.37 7.03
C GLU A 192 12.55 8.79 7.26
N GLY A 193 12.60 9.64 6.23
CA GLY A 193 12.04 10.98 6.26
C GLY A 193 10.54 10.99 6.54
N ILE A 194 9.77 10.12 5.90
CA ILE A 194 8.33 9.92 6.18
C ILE A 194 8.13 9.57 7.66
N ARG A 195 8.91 8.64 8.18
CA ARG A 195 8.82 8.25 9.60
C ARG A 195 9.20 9.39 10.54
N ALA A 196 10.18 10.21 10.18
CA ALA A 196 10.55 11.41 10.93
C ALA A 196 9.40 12.43 10.96
N VAL A 197 8.71 12.65 9.84
CA VAL A 197 7.51 13.51 9.78
C VAL A 197 6.41 12.99 10.71
N ILE A 198 6.10 11.69 10.65
CA ILE A 198 5.10 11.06 11.53
C ILE A 198 5.51 11.20 12.99
N ARG A 199 6.80 11.06 13.31
CA ARG A 199 7.34 11.27 14.66
C ARG A 199 7.14 12.71 15.16
N GLY A 200 7.31 13.69 14.28
CA GLY A 200 7.06 15.10 14.59
C GLY A 200 5.60 15.39 14.92
N ILE A 201 4.65 14.65 14.32
CA ILE A 201 3.21 14.86 14.53
C ILE A 201 2.71 14.10 15.77
N TYR A 202 3.10 12.83 15.94
CA TYR A 202 2.48 11.89 16.89
C TYR A 202 3.42 11.40 17.98
N GLY A 203 4.71 11.77 17.94
CA GLY A 203 5.73 11.26 18.84
C GLY A 203 6.32 9.91 18.42
N ALA A 204 7.35 9.49 19.14
CA ALA A 204 8.19 8.35 18.75
C ALA A 204 7.46 6.99 18.78
N ARG A 205 6.58 6.76 19.76
CA ARG A 205 5.89 5.48 19.93
C ARG A 205 4.89 5.19 18.82
N PRO A 206 3.97 6.10 18.43
CA PRO A 206 3.09 5.90 17.27
C PRO A 206 3.85 5.78 15.97
N ALA A 207 4.84 6.65 15.71
CA ALA A 207 5.64 6.63 14.48
C ALA A 207 6.37 5.29 14.27
N ARG A 208 6.80 4.64 15.36
CA ARG A 208 7.43 3.33 15.32
C ARG A 208 6.49 2.20 14.94
N ALA A 209 5.17 2.38 15.12
CA ALA A 209 4.16 1.35 14.89
C ALA A 209 3.54 1.39 13.48
N VAL A 210 3.80 2.44 12.69
CA VAL A 210 3.28 2.59 11.33
C VAL A 210 4.16 1.82 10.36
N SER A 211 3.54 1.02 9.48
CA SER A 211 4.24 0.38 8.37
C SER A 211 4.39 1.36 7.22
N ILE A 212 5.62 1.45 6.68
CA ILE A 212 5.93 2.23 5.49
C ILE A 212 6.37 1.27 4.41
N LEU A 213 5.68 1.29 3.27
CA LEU A 213 5.94 0.42 2.14
C LEU A 213 6.66 1.18 1.04
N TYR A 214 7.53 0.51 0.33
CA TYR A 214 8.04 0.99 -0.94
C TYR A 214 7.05 0.64 -2.06
N CYS A 215 6.66 1.64 -2.84
CA CYS A 215 5.70 1.51 -3.96
C CYS A 215 6.33 1.88 -5.31
N GLY A 216 7.59 1.58 -5.50
CA GLY A 216 8.25 1.64 -6.81
C GLY A 216 8.33 0.26 -7.47
N SER A 217 9.30 0.09 -8.37
CA SER A 217 9.50 -1.15 -9.13
C SER A 217 10.10 -2.26 -8.26
N MET A 218 9.38 -2.72 -7.22
CA MET A 218 9.76 -3.90 -6.46
C MET A 218 9.43 -5.18 -7.24
N ASN A 219 10.38 -6.11 -7.28
CA ASN A 219 10.25 -7.39 -7.96
C ASN A 219 11.08 -8.48 -7.23
N ALA A 220 11.02 -9.72 -7.71
CA ALA A 220 11.71 -10.86 -7.11
C ALA A 220 13.24 -10.69 -6.99
N LYS A 221 13.87 -9.84 -7.82
CA LYS A 221 15.34 -9.67 -7.83
C LYS A 221 15.82 -8.65 -6.81
N ASN A 222 15.05 -7.57 -6.55
CA ASN A 222 15.46 -6.48 -5.67
C ASN A 222 14.72 -6.45 -4.32
N ALA A 223 13.73 -7.34 -4.13
CA ALA A 223 12.93 -7.34 -2.91
C ALA A 223 13.77 -7.55 -1.65
N GLN A 224 14.76 -8.43 -1.67
CA GLN A 224 15.60 -8.71 -0.51
C GLN A 224 16.40 -7.49 -0.08
N GLU A 225 17.01 -6.77 -1.01
CA GLU A 225 17.79 -5.56 -0.76
C GLU A 225 16.92 -4.42 -0.20
N LEU A 226 15.75 -4.19 -0.82
CA LEU A 226 14.79 -3.20 -0.34
C LEU A 226 14.25 -3.53 1.05
N LEU A 227 13.88 -4.79 1.29
CA LEU A 227 13.34 -5.24 2.58
C LEU A 227 14.40 -5.34 3.68
N ALA A 228 15.70 -5.32 3.35
CA ALA A 228 16.78 -5.21 4.33
C ALA A 228 16.87 -3.82 4.96
N GLN A 229 16.31 -2.79 4.32
CA GLN A 229 16.37 -1.41 4.79
C GLN A 229 15.57 -1.22 6.09
N PRO A 230 16.07 -0.39 7.05
CA PRO A 230 15.48 -0.27 8.39
C PRO A 230 14.06 0.34 8.40
N ASP A 231 13.72 1.21 7.45
CA ASP A 231 12.43 1.91 7.42
C ASP A 231 11.50 1.47 6.29
N ILE A 232 11.87 0.45 5.52
CA ILE A 232 11.02 -0.20 4.53
C ILE A 232 10.39 -1.45 5.16
N ASP A 233 9.08 -1.39 5.45
CA ASP A 233 8.35 -2.44 6.15
C ASP A 233 7.57 -3.36 5.21
N GLY A 234 7.83 -3.27 3.91
CA GLY A 234 7.17 -4.07 2.89
C GLY A 234 7.11 -3.38 1.54
N GLY A 235 6.19 -3.83 0.69
CA GLY A 235 6.00 -3.28 -0.64
C GLY A 235 4.54 -3.17 -1.06
N LEU A 236 4.23 -2.15 -1.87
CA LEU A 236 3.01 -2.08 -2.66
C LEU A 236 3.41 -2.33 -4.12
N ILE A 237 3.09 -3.52 -4.61
CA ILE A 237 3.71 -4.14 -5.79
C ILE A 237 2.73 -4.11 -6.97
N GLY A 238 3.15 -3.53 -8.09
CA GLY A 238 2.38 -3.51 -9.33
C GLY A 238 2.52 -4.82 -10.12
N GLY A 239 3.17 -4.75 -11.29
CA GLY A 239 3.22 -5.84 -12.27
C GLY A 239 3.69 -7.21 -11.74
N ALA A 240 4.65 -7.25 -10.81
CA ALA A 240 5.09 -8.52 -10.21
C ALA A 240 4.00 -9.19 -9.36
N SER A 241 3.00 -8.44 -8.88
CA SER A 241 1.86 -9.01 -8.14
C SER A 241 0.83 -9.72 -9.01
N LEU A 242 0.93 -9.58 -10.34
CA LEU A 242 0.10 -10.30 -11.31
C LEU A 242 0.66 -11.69 -11.65
N LYS A 243 1.84 -12.03 -11.11
CA LYS A 243 2.51 -13.32 -11.30
C LYS A 243 2.63 -14.02 -9.95
N PRO A 244 1.94 -15.15 -9.74
CA PRO A 244 1.90 -15.83 -8.43
C PRO A 244 3.29 -16.19 -7.90
N VAL A 245 4.18 -16.67 -8.77
CA VAL A 245 5.55 -17.08 -8.40
C VAL A 245 6.40 -15.87 -7.99
N ASP A 246 6.32 -14.77 -8.76
CA ASP A 246 7.06 -13.54 -8.45
C ASP A 246 6.58 -12.94 -7.11
N PHE A 247 5.26 -12.89 -6.90
CA PHE A 247 4.69 -12.41 -5.63
C PHE A 247 5.09 -13.29 -4.45
N ALA A 248 5.04 -14.63 -4.61
CA ALA A 248 5.50 -15.57 -3.59
C ALA A 248 7.00 -15.40 -3.28
N THR A 249 7.82 -15.11 -4.29
CA THR A 249 9.26 -14.85 -4.11
C THR A 249 9.50 -13.57 -3.30
N ILE A 250 8.74 -12.51 -3.55
CA ILE A 250 8.80 -11.28 -2.74
C ILE A 250 8.34 -11.55 -1.30
N VAL A 251 7.31 -12.37 -1.10
CA VAL A 251 6.87 -12.81 0.24
C VAL A 251 7.99 -13.57 0.95
N LYS A 252 8.69 -14.49 0.28
CA LYS A 252 9.84 -15.22 0.85
C LYS A 252 10.97 -14.29 1.27
N ALA A 253 11.21 -13.20 0.53
CA ALA A 253 12.25 -12.22 0.86
C ALA A 253 11.97 -11.46 2.18
N THR A 254 10.77 -11.59 2.76
CA THR A 254 10.48 -11.04 4.10
C THR A 254 11.07 -11.88 5.23
N ASP A 255 11.35 -13.15 5.01
CA ASP A 255 11.97 -14.06 5.99
C ASP A 255 13.51 -13.84 5.94
N GLN A 256 13.94 -12.75 6.56
CA GLN A 256 15.36 -12.49 6.79
C GLN A 256 15.68 -13.04 8.18
N ASP A 257 16.33 -14.21 8.23
CA ASP A 257 16.97 -14.74 9.42
C ASP A 257 18.20 -13.88 9.80
#